data_c68fbcef09b6f100638ce5df3ebffe38
#
_entry.id   c68fbcef09b6f100638ce5df3ebffe38
#
_cell.length_a   1.000
_cell.length_b   1.000
_cell.length_c   1.000
_cell.angle_alpha   90.00
_cell.angle_beta   90.00
_cell.angle_gamma   90.00
#
_symmetry.space_group_name_H-M   'P 1'
#
loop_
_entity.id
_entity.type
_entity.pdbx_description
1 polymer ?
#
loop_
_entity_poly.entity_id
_entity_poly.type
_entity_poly.pdbx_seq_one_letter_code
_entity_poly.pdbx_strand_id
1 'polypeptide(L)'
;MPKKNVVEEDDGEMNWYKSKGVQKRIQKEESYPLENTEIKVNSRILVCGTTGSGKTNSLVSYIAKCPNTFAKIIVFYKESETLYQFLGEQLKGKIEFHTSLNELPTLASMRKDMEPSDRILLVLDDYMMELKNYKNVNDYFIYGRKKNITLFCLAQNYFSIPKVLRSQMTYLLLFRMTQQKDINMICSEFDTKDKILRDIYTDATKQPLTFLKIVTGRCEPNKRFSKGFKKYYKIEDDDDI
;
A
#
# COMPACT_ATOMS: atom_id res chain seq x y z
N MET A 1 -9.99 -34.23 -33.86
CA MET A 1 -9.05 -33.19 -34.34
C MET A 1 -7.90 -33.12 -33.35
N PRO A 2 -6.65 -33.17 -33.75
CA PRO A 2 -5.53 -33.20 -32.81
C PRO A 2 -5.38 -31.84 -32.18
N LYS A 3 -5.23 -31.80 -30.82
CA LYS A 3 -4.89 -30.61 -30.04
C LYS A 3 -3.52 -30.12 -30.50
N LYS A 4 -3.44 -28.92 -31.05
CA LYS A 4 -2.17 -28.25 -31.34
C LYS A 4 -1.53 -27.96 -29.98
N ASN A 5 -0.47 -28.69 -29.65
CA ASN A 5 0.46 -28.28 -28.59
C ASN A 5 1.14 -27.00 -29.14
N VAL A 6 0.75 -25.87 -28.58
CA VAL A 6 1.52 -24.63 -28.74
C VAL A 6 2.75 -24.81 -27.84
N VAL A 7 3.87 -25.17 -28.44
CA VAL A 7 5.19 -25.03 -27.82
C VAL A 7 5.47 -23.54 -27.86
N GLU A 8 5.41 -22.84 -26.71
CA GLU A 8 5.96 -21.49 -26.59
C GLU A 8 7.48 -21.62 -26.85
N GLU A 9 7.93 -21.19 -28.02
CA GLU A 9 9.35 -20.94 -28.22
C GLU A 9 9.75 -19.81 -27.27
N ASP A 10 10.67 -20.12 -26.35
CA ASP A 10 11.37 -19.13 -25.53
C ASP A 10 12.14 -18.23 -26.51
N ASP A 11 11.67 -16.99 -26.69
CA ASP A 11 12.24 -16.01 -27.61
C ASP A 11 13.66 -15.56 -27.23
N GLY A 12 14.25 -16.20 -26.24
CA GLY A 12 15.67 -16.07 -25.91
C GLY A 12 16.02 -14.78 -25.17
N GLU A 13 15.04 -14.00 -24.69
CA GLU A 13 15.33 -12.83 -23.87
C GLU A 13 15.94 -13.22 -22.52
N MET A 14 17.19 -12.85 -22.34
CA MET A 14 17.95 -13.17 -21.13
C MET A 14 17.46 -12.34 -19.93
N ASN A 15 16.97 -13.00 -18.90
CA ASN A 15 16.69 -12.34 -17.63
C ASN A 15 18.02 -11.97 -16.91
N TRP A 16 18.54 -10.82 -17.19
CA TRP A 16 19.81 -10.31 -16.66
C TRP A 16 19.86 -10.28 -15.13
N TYR A 17 18.72 -10.16 -14.44
CA TYR A 17 18.65 -10.24 -12.99
C TYR A 17 19.08 -11.62 -12.44
N LYS A 18 19.01 -12.68 -13.24
CA LYS A 18 19.48 -14.02 -12.88
C LYS A 18 20.99 -14.19 -13.11
N SER A 19 21.67 -13.28 -13.78
CA SER A 19 23.10 -13.38 -14.04
C SER A 19 23.91 -13.25 -12.75
N LYS A 20 24.99 -14.09 -12.60
CA LYS A 20 25.85 -14.09 -11.40
C LYS A 20 26.44 -12.72 -11.08
N GLY A 21 26.76 -11.92 -12.08
CA GLY A 21 27.33 -10.59 -11.93
C GLY A 21 26.34 -9.58 -11.36
N VAL A 22 25.08 -9.64 -11.80
CA VAL A 22 24.00 -8.78 -11.32
C VAL A 22 23.54 -9.24 -9.94
N GLN A 23 23.38 -10.56 -9.71
CA GLN A 23 22.97 -11.12 -8.42
C GLN A 23 23.91 -10.70 -7.27
N LYS A 24 25.23 -10.61 -7.51
CA LYS A 24 26.21 -10.15 -6.52
C LYS A 24 26.06 -8.66 -6.17
N ARG A 25 25.47 -7.85 -7.08
CA ARG A 25 25.31 -6.41 -6.92
C ARG A 25 23.91 -5.99 -6.49
N ILE A 26 22.93 -6.87 -6.66
CA ILE A 26 21.61 -6.64 -6.11
C ILE A 26 21.77 -6.68 -4.59
N GLN A 27 21.73 -5.50 -3.95
CA GLN A 27 21.34 -5.44 -2.56
C GLN A 27 20.00 -6.17 -2.48
N LYS A 28 19.93 -7.26 -1.73
CA LYS A 28 18.68 -7.98 -1.53
C LYS A 28 17.68 -6.98 -0.99
N GLU A 29 16.84 -6.43 -1.88
CA GLU A 29 15.64 -5.74 -1.45
C GLU A 29 14.82 -6.82 -0.73
N GLU A 30 14.93 -6.85 0.59
CA GLU A 30 14.13 -7.72 1.41
C GLU A 30 12.68 -7.26 1.30
N SER A 31 11.99 -7.77 0.32
CA SER A 31 10.55 -7.55 0.15
C SER A 31 9.84 -8.84 0.52
N TYR A 32 9.55 -9.00 1.81
CA TYR A 32 8.76 -10.12 2.33
C TYR A 32 7.43 -9.61 2.89
N PRO A 33 6.37 -10.40 2.82
CA PRO A 33 5.10 -10.06 3.44
C PRO A 33 5.23 -10.15 4.97
N LEU A 34 4.68 -9.15 5.66
CA LEU A 34 4.56 -9.18 7.11
C LEU A 34 3.46 -10.18 7.49
N GLU A 35 3.79 -11.18 8.30
CA GLU A 35 2.95 -12.34 8.59
C GLU A 35 1.51 -11.98 8.99
N ASN A 36 1.34 -10.98 9.83
CA ASN A 36 0.01 -10.63 10.37
C ASN A 36 -0.85 -9.77 9.42
N THR A 37 -0.29 -9.20 8.37
CA THR A 37 -1.01 -8.33 7.43
C THR A 37 -0.91 -8.80 5.99
N GLU A 38 0.09 -9.62 5.69
CA GLU A 38 0.49 -10.04 4.33
C GLU A 38 0.80 -8.85 3.40
N ILE A 39 1.01 -7.68 3.98
CA ILE A 39 1.52 -6.52 3.27
C ILE A 39 3.05 -6.61 3.26
N LYS A 40 3.65 -6.50 2.09
CA LYS A 40 5.11 -6.51 1.96
C LYS A 40 5.72 -5.28 2.61
N VAL A 41 6.87 -5.43 3.23
CA VAL A 41 7.68 -4.29 3.69
C VAL A 41 8.03 -3.38 2.50
N ASN A 42 8.35 -2.14 2.78
CA ASN A 42 8.72 -1.14 1.78
C ASN A 42 7.62 -0.89 0.72
N SER A 43 6.37 -1.10 1.11
CA SER A 43 5.18 -0.91 0.26
C SER A 43 4.67 0.51 0.26
N ARG A 44 3.82 0.81 -0.71
CA ARG A 44 3.02 2.05 -0.78
C ARG A 44 1.56 1.66 -0.62
N ILE A 45 1.01 2.03 0.53
CA ILE A 45 -0.33 1.68 0.97
C ILE A 45 -1.20 2.93 0.89
N LEU A 46 -2.32 2.84 0.18
CA LEU A 46 -3.32 3.89 0.15
C LEU A 46 -4.57 3.40 0.88
N VAL A 47 -5.00 4.17 1.85
CA VAL A 47 -6.23 3.94 2.61
C VAL A 47 -7.26 4.98 2.21
N CYS A 48 -8.38 4.55 1.66
CA CYS A 48 -9.46 5.45 1.27
C CYS A 48 -10.77 5.13 2.01
N GLY A 49 -11.48 6.17 2.40
CA GLY A 49 -12.80 6.07 3.04
C GLY A 49 -13.26 7.37 3.65
N THR A 50 -14.53 7.50 3.91
CA THR A 50 -15.12 8.71 4.53
C THR A 50 -14.55 8.99 5.92
N THR A 51 -14.73 10.19 6.41
CA THR A 51 -14.42 10.54 7.80
C THR A 51 -15.15 9.59 8.75
N GLY A 52 -14.48 9.12 9.80
CA GLY A 52 -15.03 8.18 10.76
C GLY A 52 -15.14 6.72 10.26
N SER A 53 -14.70 6.40 9.02
CA SER A 53 -14.78 5.02 8.50
C SER A 53 -13.79 4.05 9.13
N GLY A 54 -12.76 4.54 9.83
CA GLY A 54 -11.74 3.71 10.50
C GLY A 54 -10.37 3.74 9.83
N LYS A 55 -10.08 4.73 8.99
CA LYS A 55 -8.76 4.87 8.33
C LYS A 55 -7.61 4.91 9.35
N THR A 56 -7.67 5.84 10.31
CA THR A 56 -6.65 5.98 11.36
C THR A 56 -6.58 4.73 12.24
N ASN A 57 -7.73 4.08 12.54
CA ASN A 57 -7.76 2.80 13.24
C ASN A 57 -7.03 1.69 12.47
N SER A 58 -7.10 1.70 11.12
CA SER A 58 -6.35 0.73 10.32
C SER A 58 -4.84 0.96 10.37
N LEU A 59 -4.39 2.20 10.48
CA LEU A 59 -2.97 2.53 10.71
C LEU A 59 -2.50 1.98 12.07
N VAL A 60 -3.25 2.25 13.14
CA VAL A 60 -2.93 1.70 14.47
C VAL A 60 -2.88 0.18 14.44
N SER A 61 -3.87 -0.44 13.81
CA SER A 61 -3.93 -1.90 13.64
C SER A 61 -2.76 -2.45 12.81
N TYR A 62 -2.33 -1.74 11.77
CA TYR A 62 -1.17 -2.11 10.95
C TYR A 62 0.12 -2.06 11.79
N ILE A 63 0.35 -0.97 12.53
CA ILE A 63 1.53 -0.82 13.40
C ILE A 63 1.54 -1.92 14.48
N ALA A 64 0.42 -2.16 15.15
CA ALA A 64 0.31 -3.19 16.20
C ALA A 64 0.55 -4.61 15.67
N LYS A 65 0.15 -4.89 14.42
CA LYS A 65 0.38 -6.18 13.77
C LYS A 65 1.79 -6.37 13.21
N CYS A 66 2.58 -5.31 13.18
CA CYS A 66 3.95 -5.29 12.66
C CYS A 66 4.96 -4.89 13.75
N PRO A 67 4.99 -5.57 14.92
CA PRO A 67 5.87 -5.20 16.02
C PRO A 67 7.33 -5.26 15.57
N ASN A 68 8.14 -4.33 16.04
CA ASN A 68 9.58 -4.25 15.76
C ASN A 68 9.99 -4.17 14.28
N THR A 69 9.04 -3.92 13.38
CA THR A 69 9.32 -3.81 11.94
C THR A 69 9.96 -2.49 11.59
N PHE A 70 9.51 -1.42 12.23
CA PHE A 70 9.94 -0.06 11.92
C PHE A 70 10.85 0.46 13.05
N ALA A 71 12.04 0.95 12.68
CA ALA A 71 12.94 1.65 13.58
C ALA A 71 12.43 3.06 13.86
N LYS A 72 11.78 3.69 12.87
CA LYS A 72 11.22 5.03 12.97
C LYS A 72 9.85 5.11 12.29
N ILE A 73 8.92 5.83 12.92
CA ILE A 73 7.59 6.13 12.36
C ILE A 73 7.46 7.65 12.32
N ILE A 74 7.08 8.19 11.16
CA ILE A 74 6.92 9.63 10.97
C ILE A 74 5.51 9.85 10.44
N VAL A 75 4.73 10.66 11.15
CA VAL A 75 3.33 10.93 10.82
C VAL A 75 3.17 12.41 10.50
N PHE A 76 2.77 12.67 9.27
CA PHE A 76 2.30 13.98 8.84
C PHE A 76 0.78 13.97 8.87
N TYR A 77 0.17 14.84 9.65
CA TYR A 77 -1.28 14.97 9.80
C TYR A 77 -1.72 16.44 9.81
N LYS A 78 -2.94 16.72 9.41
CA LYS A 78 -3.50 18.07 9.45
C LYS A 78 -4.20 18.37 10.77
N GLU A 79 -4.89 17.38 11.33
CA GLU A 79 -5.66 17.52 12.56
C GLU A 79 -5.27 16.40 13.53
N SER A 80 -5.08 16.76 14.80
CA SER A 80 -4.75 15.80 15.84
C SER A 80 -5.96 14.94 16.19
N GLU A 81 -5.74 13.64 16.31
CA GLU A 81 -6.72 12.65 16.74
C GLU A 81 -6.27 11.95 18.02
N THR A 82 -7.24 11.50 18.83
CA THR A 82 -6.96 10.70 20.05
C THR A 82 -6.07 9.49 19.78
N LEU A 83 -6.23 8.84 18.60
CA LEU A 83 -5.40 7.69 18.22
C LEU A 83 -3.94 8.08 17.99
N TYR A 84 -3.64 9.28 17.54
CA TYR A 84 -2.24 9.76 17.42
C TYR A 84 -1.63 10.06 18.77
N GLN A 85 -2.40 10.61 19.72
CA GLN A 85 -1.95 10.78 21.09
C GLN A 85 -1.61 9.43 21.73
N PHE A 86 -2.52 8.46 21.61
CA PHE A 86 -2.29 7.09 22.07
C PHE A 86 -1.02 6.47 21.45
N LEU A 87 -0.82 6.57 20.13
CA LEU A 87 0.39 6.06 19.48
C LEU A 87 1.65 6.76 20.00
N GLY A 88 1.60 8.07 20.25
CA GLY A 88 2.72 8.82 20.80
C GLY A 88 3.14 8.33 22.19
N GLU A 89 2.17 7.97 23.01
CA GLU A 89 2.42 7.40 24.34
C GLU A 89 3.03 5.99 24.27
N GLN A 90 2.48 5.13 23.38
CA GLN A 90 2.92 3.73 23.25
C GLN A 90 4.26 3.57 22.55
N LEU A 91 4.60 4.46 21.62
CA LEU A 91 5.78 4.38 20.76
C LEU A 91 6.81 5.47 21.07
N LYS A 92 6.91 5.86 22.32
CA LYS A 92 7.81 6.91 22.78
C LYS A 92 9.24 6.72 22.25
N GLY A 93 9.80 7.74 21.59
CA GLY A 93 11.14 7.71 21.01
C GLY A 93 11.23 7.03 19.64
N LYS A 94 10.14 6.39 19.14
CA LYS A 94 10.10 5.78 17.80
C LYS A 94 9.16 6.47 16.83
N ILE A 95 8.28 7.36 17.33
CA ILE A 95 7.29 8.05 16.51
C ILE A 95 7.47 9.57 16.61
N GLU A 96 7.39 10.23 15.47
CA GLU A 96 7.45 11.68 15.33
C GLU A 96 6.19 12.17 14.61
N PHE A 97 5.68 13.33 15.02
CA PHE A 97 4.46 13.93 14.48
C PHE A 97 4.76 15.33 13.92
N HIS A 98 4.25 15.60 12.72
CA HIS A 98 4.43 16.87 12.02
C HIS A 98 3.10 17.33 11.43
N THR A 99 2.88 18.64 11.41
CA THR A 99 1.66 19.26 10.87
C THR A 99 1.90 19.97 9.52
N SER A 100 3.13 20.02 9.04
CA SER A 100 3.48 20.64 7.78
C SER A 100 4.39 19.76 6.93
N LEU A 101 4.01 19.52 5.68
CA LEU A 101 4.88 18.81 4.70
C LEU A 101 6.14 19.58 4.33
N ASN A 102 6.26 20.87 4.66
CA ASN A 102 7.51 21.60 4.52
C ASN A 102 8.62 21.05 5.42
N GLU A 103 8.24 20.37 6.50
CA GLU A 103 9.17 19.70 7.42
C GLU A 103 9.64 18.33 6.90
N LEU A 104 9.07 17.84 5.78
CA LEU A 104 9.46 16.56 5.20
C LEU A 104 10.88 16.63 4.67
N PRO A 105 11.84 15.90 5.26
CA PRO A 105 13.23 15.93 4.85
C PRO A 105 13.39 15.33 3.44
N THR A 106 14.57 15.52 2.85
CA THR A 106 14.91 14.75 1.64
C THR A 106 15.14 13.28 1.98
N LEU A 107 15.00 12.39 1.00
CA LEU A 107 15.29 10.95 1.20
C LEU A 107 16.69 10.68 1.76
N ALA A 108 17.67 11.49 1.36
CA ALA A 108 19.05 11.35 1.83
C ALA A 108 19.17 11.75 3.31
N SER A 109 18.60 12.90 3.70
CA SER A 109 18.66 13.37 5.07
C SER A 109 17.84 12.52 6.04
N MET A 110 16.72 11.96 5.59
CA MET A 110 15.89 11.08 6.40
C MET A 110 16.65 9.83 6.91
N ARG A 111 17.64 9.38 6.17
CA ARG A 111 18.42 8.17 6.50
C ARG A 111 19.81 8.44 7.05
N LYS A 112 20.17 9.71 7.30
CA LYS A 112 21.52 10.10 7.65
C LYS A 112 22.08 9.37 8.89
N ASP A 113 21.22 9.15 9.89
CA ASP A 113 21.61 8.58 11.19
C ASP A 113 20.97 7.19 11.41
N MET A 114 20.71 6.44 10.33
CA MET A 114 20.05 5.14 10.38
C MET A 114 20.91 4.04 9.76
N GLU A 115 20.81 2.85 10.31
CA GLU A 115 21.43 1.66 9.73
C GLU A 115 20.83 1.30 8.37
N PRO A 116 21.57 0.69 7.45
CA PRO A 116 21.06 0.27 6.14
C PRO A 116 19.82 -0.66 6.23
N SER A 117 19.74 -1.48 7.27
CA SER A 117 18.63 -2.41 7.51
C SER A 117 17.39 -1.78 8.13
N ASP A 118 17.53 -0.59 8.73
CA ASP A 118 16.43 0.10 9.39
C ASP A 118 15.30 0.42 8.41
N ARG A 119 14.07 0.24 8.89
CA ARG A 119 12.84 0.53 8.13
C ARG A 119 12.12 1.72 8.72
N ILE A 120 11.58 2.53 7.86
CA ILE A 120 10.80 3.71 8.21
C ILE A 120 9.35 3.50 7.76
N LEU A 121 8.41 3.84 8.62
CA LEU A 121 7.02 4.04 8.23
C LEU A 121 6.75 5.54 8.11
N LEU A 122 6.49 6.00 6.90
CA LEU A 122 6.08 7.38 6.62
C LEU A 122 4.57 7.41 6.39
N VAL A 123 3.86 8.13 7.22
CA VAL A 123 2.41 8.30 7.17
C VAL A 123 2.07 9.69 6.68
N LEU A 124 1.18 9.76 5.68
CA LEU A 124 0.65 11.02 5.14
C LEU A 124 -0.88 11.01 5.31
N ASP A 125 -1.39 11.76 6.28
CA ASP A 125 -2.82 11.81 6.58
C ASP A 125 -3.45 13.10 6.04
N ASP A 126 -4.41 12.92 5.12
CA ASP A 126 -5.16 13.96 4.41
C ASP A 126 -4.32 14.95 3.56
N TYR A 127 -3.07 14.59 3.22
CA TYR A 127 -2.22 15.40 2.35
C TYR A 127 -2.28 15.02 0.87
N MET A 128 -2.94 13.94 0.49
CA MET A 128 -2.86 13.35 -0.86
C MET A 128 -3.26 14.31 -2.00
N MET A 129 -4.15 15.27 -1.75
CA MET A 129 -4.56 16.25 -2.74
C MET A 129 -3.52 17.36 -2.96
N GLU A 130 -2.71 17.64 -1.95
CA GLU A 130 -1.72 18.73 -1.95
C GLU A 130 -0.33 18.29 -2.39
N LEU A 131 -0.10 16.97 -2.50
CA LEU A 131 1.24 16.40 -2.77
C LEU A 131 1.90 16.95 -4.03
N LYS A 132 1.11 17.36 -5.04
CA LYS A 132 1.63 17.98 -6.25
C LYS A 132 2.43 19.27 -6.00
N ASN A 133 2.19 19.93 -4.86
CA ASN A 133 2.84 21.17 -4.48
C ASN A 133 4.21 20.94 -3.80
N TYR A 134 4.54 19.69 -3.45
CA TYR A 134 5.74 19.33 -2.70
C TYR A 134 6.65 18.43 -3.52
N LYS A 135 7.73 19.00 -4.09
CA LYS A 135 8.64 18.26 -4.99
C LYS A 135 9.28 17.05 -4.33
N ASN A 136 9.69 17.17 -3.07
CA ASN A 136 10.37 16.09 -2.34
C ASN A 136 9.47 14.85 -2.12
N VAL A 137 8.15 15.03 -2.09
CA VAL A 137 7.22 13.92 -1.83
C VAL A 137 7.27 12.88 -2.95
N ASN A 138 7.39 13.30 -4.20
CA ASN A 138 7.46 12.37 -5.34
C ASN A 138 8.61 11.38 -5.22
N ASP A 139 9.75 11.79 -4.66
CA ASP A 139 10.91 10.93 -4.47
C ASP A 139 10.60 9.76 -3.52
N TYR A 140 9.76 9.99 -2.52
CA TYR A 140 9.33 8.93 -1.61
C TYR A 140 8.45 7.88 -2.31
N PHE A 141 7.59 8.30 -3.24
CA PHE A 141 6.77 7.36 -4.02
C PHE A 141 7.60 6.56 -5.02
N ILE A 142 8.60 7.17 -5.63
CA ILE A 142 9.43 6.53 -6.67
C ILE A 142 10.55 5.70 -6.04
N TYR A 143 11.30 6.27 -5.12
CA TYR A 143 12.55 5.71 -4.61
C TYR A 143 12.46 5.18 -3.18
N GLY A 144 11.39 5.49 -2.42
CA GLY A 144 11.25 5.13 -1.02
C GLY A 144 11.44 3.64 -0.76
N ARG A 145 10.94 2.77 -1.65
CA ARG A 145 11.11 1.32 -1.55
C ARG A 145 12.59 0.92 -1.46
N LYS A 146 13.46 1.51 -2.29
CA LYS A 146 14.90 1.25 -2.29
C LYS A 146 15.63 1.82 -1.07
N LYS A 147 14.95 2.63 -0.29
CA LYS A 147 15.42 3.26 0.94
C LYS A 147 14.77 2.69 2.19
N ASN A 148 14.16 1.50 2.11
CA ASN A 148 13.46 0.83 3.20
C ASN A 148 12.37 1.69 3.84
N ILE A 149 11.63 2.45 3.01
CA ILE A 149 10.51 3.27 3.47
C ILE A 149 9.20 2.63 3.01
N THR A 150 8.32 2.38 3.98
CA THR A 150 6.92 2.05 3.74
C THR A 150 6.12 3.35 3.79
N LEU A 151 5.33 3.63 2.74
CA LEU A 151 4.39 4.75 2.73
C LEU A 151 3.00 4.25 3.14
N PHE A 152 2.35 5.00 4.03
CA PHE A 152 0.98 4.75 4.45
C PHE A 152 0.19 6.05 4.30
N CYS A 153 -0.59 6.14 3.23
CA CYS A 153 -1.32 7.35 2.85
C CYS A 153 -2.80 7.19 3.17
N LEU A 154 -3.36 8.11 3.93
CA LEU A 154 -4.78 8.16 4.23
C LEU A 154 -5.43 9.28 3.42
N ALA A 155 -6.57 8.98 2.80
CA ALA A 155 -7.33 9.92 1.98
C ALA A 155 -8.84 9.69 2.12
N GLN A 156 -9.60 10.74 1.94
CA GLN A 156 -11.07 10.64 2.00
C GLN A 156 -11.67 10.22 0.66
N ASN A 157 -11.06 10.63 -0.45
CA ASN A 157 -11.57 10.43 -1.81
C ASN A 157 -10.50 9.82 -2.71
N TYR A 158 -10.81 8.72 -3.38
CA TYR A 158 -9.90 8.08 -4.33
C TYR A 158 -9.73 8.90 -5.61
N PHE A 159 -10.82 9.43 -6.13
CA PHE A 159 -10.85 10.21 -7.38
C PHE A 159 -9.94 11.44 -7.34
N SER A 160 -9.86 12.11 -6.20
CA SER A 160 -9.10 13.35 -6.04
C SER A 160 -7.58 13.15 -6.01
N ILE A 161 -7.12 11.91 -5.85
CA ILE A 161 -5.69 11.60 -5.83
C ILE A 161 -5.15 11.60 -7.27
N PRO A 162 -4.04 12.28 -7.55
CA PRO A 162 -3.44 12.29 -8.89
C PRO A 162 -3.16 10.87 -9.41
N LYS A 163 -3.53 10.59 -10.67
CA LYS A 163 -3.37 9.26 -11.29
C LYS A 163 -1.94 8.74 -11.19
N VAL A 164 -0.95 9.61 -11.35
CA VAL A 164 0.48 9.26 -11.22
C VAL A 164 0.79 8.66 -9.83
N LEU A 165 0.20 9.20 -8.76
CA LEU A 165 0.40 8.66 -7.41
C LEU A 165 -0.40 7.38 -7.18
N ARG A 166 -1.65 7.32 -7.67
CA ARG A 166 -2.46 6.09 -7.59
C ARG A 166 -1.77 4.90 -8.24
N SER A 167 -1.18 5.10 -9.42
CA SER A 167 -0.47 4.04 -10.15
C SER A 167 0.80 3.53 -9.46
N GLN A 168 1.33 4.28 -8.50
CA GLN A 168 2.49 3.86 -7.69
C GLN A 168 2.10 3.03 -6.46
N MET A 169 0.82 2.99 -6.09
CA MET A 169 0.38 2.23 -4.92
C MET A 169 0.54 0.74 -5.16
N THR A 170 0.91 0.01 -4.11
CA THR A 170 1.05 -1.45 -4.12
C THR A 170 -0.11 -2.14 -3.41
N TYR A 171 -0.76 -1.42 -2.52
CA TYR A 171 -1.96 -1.87 -1.80
C TYR A 171 -2.97 -0.75 -1.67
N LEU A 172 -4.25 -1.09 -1.84
CA LEU A 172 -5.37 -0.23 -1.49
C LEU A 172 -6.13 -0.87 -0.32
N LEU A 173 -6.44 -0.08 0.69
CA LEU A 173 -7.36 -0.45 1.78
C LEU A 173 -8.59 0.45 1.66
N LEU A 174 -9.68 -0.12 1.18
CA LEU A 174 -10.89 0.62 0.85
C LEU A 174 -11.94 0.41 1.93
N PHE A 175 -12.19 1.42 2.70
CA PHE A 175 -13.32 1.51 3.62
C PHE A 175 -14.59 1.92 2.89
N ARG A 176 -15.70 1.97 3.61
CA ARG A 176 -16.96 2.44 3.03
C ARG A 176 -16.82 3.88 2.54
N MET A 177 -17.13 4.10 1.27
CA MET A 177 -17.18 5.40 0.60
C MET A 177 -18.62 5.75 0.25
N THR A 178 -18.95 7.04 0.28
CA THR A 178 -20.28 7.52 -0.08
C THR A 178 -20.38 7.95 -1.54
N GLN A 179 -19.24 8.31 -2.15
CA GLN A 179 -19.22 8.77 -3.53
C GLN A 179 -19.18 7.62 -4.52
N GLN A 180 -20.25 7.43 -5.26
CA GLN A 180 -20.34 6.41 -6.31
C GLN A 180 -19.23 6.54 -7.38
N LYS A 181 -18.75 7.76 -7.59
CA LYS A 181 -17.68 8.05 -8.55
C LYS A 181 -16.38 7.37 -8.18
N ASP A 182 -16.01 7.33 -6.89
CA ASP A 182 -14.83 6.64 -6.41
C ASP A 182 -14.93 5.14 -6.64
N ILE A 183 -16.08 4.56 -6.30
CA ILE A 183 -16.35 3.12 -6.48
C ILE A 183 -16.27 2.74 -7.95
N ASN A 184 -16.91 3.53 -8.83
CA ASN A 184 -16.89 3.29 -10.27
C ASN A 184 -15.46 3.33 -10.83
N MET A 185 -14.65 4.29 -10.39
CA MET A 185 -13.26 4.40 -10.83
C MET A 185 -12.44 3.21 -10.37
N ILE A 186 -12.58 2.79 -9.11
CA ILE A 186 -11.86 1.63 -8.58
C ILE A 186 -12.26 0.36 -9.34
N CYS A 187 -13.55 0.16 -9.59
CA CYS A 187 -14.01 -0.96 -10.40
C CYS A 187 -13.40 -0.91 -11.80
N SER A 188 -13.38 0.25 -12.47
CA SER A 188 -12.79 0.36 -13.81
C SER A 188 -11.28 0.14 -13.85
N GLU A 189 -10.55 0.44 -12.76
CA GLU A 189 -9.10 0.28 -12.67
C GLU A 189 -8.68 -1.15 -12.25
N PHE A 190 -9.49 -1.85 -11.46
CA PHE A 190 -9.09 -3.11 -10.82
C PHE A 190 -10.04 -4.28 -11.02
N ASP A 191 -11.19 -4.07 -11.67
CA ASP A 191 -12.15 -5.15 -11.88
C ASP A 191 -11.55 -6.27 -12.74
N THR A 192 -12.02 -7.45 -12.47
CA THR A 192 -11.78 -8.63 -13.29
C THR A 192 -12.82 -8.67 -14.42
N LYS A 193 -12.67 -9.61 -15.35
CA LYS A 193 -13.62 -9.83 -16.45
C LYS A 193 -15.07 -10.04 -15.94
N ASP A 194 -15.21 -10.59 -14.76
CA ASP A 194 -16.49 -11.00 -14.17
C ASP A 194 -17.24 -9.88 -13.42
N LYS A 195 -16.62 -8.69 -13.34
CA LYS A 195 -17.23 -7.50 -12.70
C LYS A 195 -17.65 -7.70 -11.24
N ILE A 196 -17.00 -8.61 -10.54
CA ILE A 196 -17.34 -9.01 -9.16
C ILE A 196 -16.83 -8.06 -8.08
N LEU A 197 -15.95 -7.12 -8.44
CA LEU A 197 -15.28 -6.25 -7.46
C LEU A 197 -16.27 -5.42 -6.63
N ARG A 198 -17.39 -5.01 -7.23
CA ARG A 198 -18.44 -4.27 -6.52
C ARG A 198 -19.08 -5.08 -5.41
N ASP A 199 -19.35 -6.36 -5.66
CA ASP A 199 -19.95 -7.26 -4.68
C ASP A 199 -18.97 -7.58 -3.56
N ILE A 200 -17.72 -7.86 -3.92
CA ILE A 200 -16.60 -8.04 -2.97
C ILE A 200 -16.45 -6.78 -2.09
N TYR A 201 -16.47 -5.59 -2.69
CA TYR A 201 -16.36 -4.33 -1.94
C TYR A 201 -17.53 -4.16 -0.98
N THR A 202 -18.76 -4.45 -1.43
CA THR A 202 -19.96 -4.33 -0.61
C THR A 202 -19.92 -5.27 0.59
N ASP A 203 -19.51 -6.54 0.40
CA ASP A 203 -19.33 -7.48 1.51
C ASP A 203 -18.19 -7.05 2.46
N ALA A 204 -17.06 -6.67 1.90
CA ALA A 204 -15.88 -6.30 2.70
C ALA A 204 -16.12 -5.09 3.60
N THR A 205 -16.96 -4.14 3.15
CA THR A 205 -17.22 -2.88 3.86
C THR A 205 -18.58 -2.84 4.58
N LYS A 206 -19.25 -3.98 4.69
CA LYS A 206 -20.60 -4.10 5.29
C LYS A 206 -20.61 -3.70 6.77
N GLN A 207 -19.57 -4.05 7.52
CA GLN A 207 -19.48 -3.79 8.94
C GLN A 207 -18.61 -2.55 9.21
N PRO A 208 -18.85 -1.81 10.29
CA PRO A 208 -17.97 -0.73 10.73
C PRO A 208 -16.51 -1.19 10.88
N LEU A 209 -15.56 -0.31 10.58
CA LEU A 209 -14.12 -0.53 10.69
C LEU A 209 -13.55 -1.68 9.81
N THR A 210 -14.36 -2.23 8.92
CA THR A 210 -13.90 -3.24 7.96
C THR A 210 -13.57 -2.60 6.60
N PHE A 211 -12.66 -3.22 5.87
CA PHE A 211 -12.18 -2.71 4.58
C PHE A 211 -11.90 -3.84 3.60
N LEU A 212 -11.92 -3.50 2.33
CA LEU A 212 -11.39 -4.31 1.25
C LEU A 212 -9.91 -3.99 1.05
N LYS A 213 -9.02 -4.99 1.13
CA LYS A 213 -7.63 -4.84 0.68
C LYS A 213 -7.53 -5.33 -0.77
N ILE A 214 -6.93 -4.51 -1.63
CA ILE A 214 -6.59 -4.84 -3.02
C ILE A 214 -5.07 -4.82 -3.17
N VAL A 215 -4.50 -5.90 -3.73
CA VAL A 215 -3.12 -5.93 -4.21
C VAL A 215 -3.10 -5.41 -5.64
N THR A 216 -2.47 -4.25 -5.88
CA THR A 216 -2.52 -3.58 -7.20
C THR A 216 -1.50 -4.14 -8.18
N GLY A 217 -0.40 -4.70 -7.66
CA GLY A 217 0.67 -5.29 -8.46
C GLY A 217 0.41 -6.74 -8.85
N ARG A 218 1.42 -7.37 -9.44
CA ARG A 218 1.38 -8.80 -9.78
C ARG A 218 1.29 -9.66 -8.52
N CYS A 219 0.25 -10.47 -8.43
CA CYS A 219 0.02 -11.42 -7.34
C CYS A 219 -0.76 -12.64 -7.87
N GLU A 220 -0.82 -13.69 -7.07
CA GLU A 220 -1.71 -14.82 -7.33
C GLU A 220 -3.18 -14.34 -7.35
N PRO A 221 -4.02 -14.79 -8.30
CA PRO A 221 -5.42 -14.35 -8.41
C PRO A 221 -6.17 -14.40 -7.07
N ASN A 222 -6.10 -15.52 -6.37
CA ASN A 222 -6.76 -15.74 -5.08
C ASN A 222 -6.17 -14.94 -3.89
N LYS A 223 -5.12 -14.15 -4.13
CA LYS A 223 -4.52 -13.25 -3.13
C LYS A 223 -4.73 -11.77 -3.46
N ARG A 224 -5.50 -11.48 -4.51
CA ARG A 224 -5.70 -10.10 -4.97
C ARG A 224 -6.64 -9.31 -4.07
N PHE A 225 -7.71 -9.92 -3.59
CA PHE A 225 -8.76 -9.26 -2.81
C PHE A 225 -8.92 -9.93 -1.45
N SER A 226 -8.97 -9.15 -0.37
CA SER A 226 -9.28 -9.69 0.96
C SER A 226 -10.10 -8.71 1.79
N LYS A 227 -10.99 -9.25 2.63
CA LYS A 227 -11.65 -8.54 3.71
C LYS A 227 -10.69 -8.40 4.87
N GLY A 228 -10.41 -7.16 5.25
CA GLY A 228 -9.33 -6.87 6.19
C GLY A 228 -7.96 -7.30 5.64
N PHE A 229 -7.03 -7.63 6.51
CA PHE A 229 -5.66 -7.94 6.08
C PHE A 229 -5.50 -9.31 5.43
N LYS A 230 -6.25 -10.35 5.85
CA LYS A 230 -5.91 -11.76 5.55
C LYS A 230 -7.06 -12.64 5.05
N LYS A 231 -8.32 -12.19 5.13
CA LYS A 231 -9.46 -13.01 4.70
C LYS A 231 -9.67 -12.85 3.19
N TYR A 232 -9.01 -13.70 2.40
CA TYR A 232 -9.05 -13.64 0.94
C TYR A 232 -10.39 -14.10 0.37
N TYR A 233 -10.80 -13.44 -0.73
CA TYR A 233 -11.88 -13.89 -1.60
C TYR A 233 -11.32 -14.85 -2.64
N LYS A 234 -11.95 -15.99 -2.77
CA LYS A 234 -11.67 -16.92 -3.88
C LYS A 234 -12.50 -16.48 -5.08
N ILE A 235 -11.85 -16.31 -6.20
CA ILE A 235 -12.51 -16.06 -7.48
C ILE A 235 -12.40 -17.38 -8.21
N GLU A 236 -13.54 -18.02 -8.45
CA GLU A 236 -13.63 -19.21 -9.28
C GLU A 236 -13.68 -18.70 -10.73
N ASP A 237 -12.76 -19.13 -11.56
CA ASP A 237 -12.84 -18.88 -12.99
C ASP A 237 -13.93 -19.79 -13.54
N ASP A 238 -14.96 -19.20 -14.17
CA ASP A 238 -16.08 -19.92 -14.81
C ASP A 238 -15.65 -20.69 -16.10
N ASP A 239 -14.42 -21.18 -16.16
CA ASP A 239 -13.89 -21.88 -17.34
C ASP A 239 -14.15 -23.40 -17.33
N ASP A 240 -15.09 -23.90 -16.51
CA ASP A 240 -15.50 -25.32 -16.49
C ASP A 240 -17.01 -25.51 -16.83
N ILE A 241 -17.47 -24.95 -17.96
CA ILE A 241 -18.71 -25.40 -18.61
C ILE A 241 -18.48 -25.58 -20.10
#